data_f7590a6a0e4b9a9e3482a1739d4a78f0
#
_entry.id   f7590a6a0e4b9a9e3482a1739d4a78f0
#
_cell.length_a   1.000
_cell.length_b   1.000
_cell.length_c   1.000
_cell.angle_alpha   90.00
_cell.angle_beta   90.00
_cell.angle_gamma   90.00
#
_symmetry.space_group_name_H-M   'P 1'
#
loop_
_entity.id
_entity.type
_entity.pdbx_description
1 polymer ?
#
loop_
_entity_poly.entity_id
_entity_poly.type
_entity_poly.pdbx_seq_one_letter_code
_entity_poly.pdbx_strand_id
1 'polypeptide(L)'
;SPQTWLIFERGVTEAQAQVTASEIALNGVREEAKAGQRTTLDVLNAQQALVNARNALVTAQHDRVVASYNVLNAIGRLSPQVMGLATNVYDPSVHYQQVRDNWAGVRTPDGR
;
A
#
# COMPACT_ATOMS: atom_id res chain seq x y z
N SER A 1 -18.91 -2.50 -3.61
CA SER A 1 -19.58 -3.49 -2.80
C SER A 1 -18.65 -4.00 -1.71
N PRO A 2 -19.20 -4.36 -0.52
CA PRO A 2 -18.35 -4.89 0.56
C PRO A 2 -17.59 -6.15 0.17
N GLN A 3 -18.19 -7.00 -0.67
CA GLN A 3 -17.53 -8.21 -1.12
C GLN A 3 -16.32 -7.90 -2.01
N THR A 4 -16.42 -6.89 -2.86
CA THR A 4 -15.30 -6.46 -3.71
C THR A 4 -14.14 -5.98 -2.85
N TRP A 5 -14.43 -5.18 -1.81
CA TRP A 5 -13.41 -4.68 -0.92
C TRP A 5 -12.68 -5.82 -0.18
N LEU A 6 -13.45 -6.83 0.27
CA LEU A 6 -12.87 -8.00 0.94
C LEU A 6 -11.95 -8.79 0.01
N ILE A 7 -12.26 -8.86 -1.29
CA ILE A 7 -11.39 -9.51 -2.28
C ILE A 7 -10.04 -8.78 -2.35
N PHE A 8 -10.04 -7.44 -2.37
CA PHE A 8 -8.80 -6.66 -2.41
C PHE A 8 -8.01 -6.78 -1.11
N GLU A 9 -8.70 -6.85 0.04
CA GLU A 9 -8.04 -7.09 1.33
C GLU A 9 -7.35 -8.45 1.35
N ARG A 10 -8.03 -9.49 0.86
CA ARG A 10 -7.45 -10.82 0.77
C ARG A 10 -6.24 -10.84 -0.16
N GLY A 11 -6.32 -10.11 -1.28
CA GLY A 11 -5.19 -9.98 -2.21
C GLY A 11 -3.95 -9.40 -1.56
N VAL A 12 -4.10 -8.38 -0.71
CA VAL A 12 -2.98 -7.81 0.04
C VAL A 12 -2.39 -8.83 1.01
N THR A 13 -3.23 -9.54 1.75
CA THR A 13 -2.78 -10.56 2.70
C THR A 13 -2.01 -11.68 1.99
N GLU A 14 -2.52 -12.15 0.85
CA GLU A 14 -1.85 -13.19 0.06
C GLU A 14 -0.51 -12.69 -0.48
N ALA A 15 -0.47 -11.44 -0.96
CA ALA A 15 0.76 -10.85 -1.48
C ALA A 15 1.81 -10.68 -0.37
N GLN A 16 1.40 -10.31 0.84
CA GLN A 16 2.31 -10.23 1.99
C GLN A 16 2.87 -11.61 2.35
N ALA A 17 2.03 -12.64 2.32
CA ALA A 17 2.48 -14.02 2.57
C ALA A 17 3.48 -14.47 1.51
N GLN A 18 3.27 -14.08 0.26
CA GLN A 18 4.18 -14.42 -0.84
C GLN A 18 5.54 -13.74 -0.66
N VAL A 19 5.56 -12.49 -0.22
CA VAL A 19 6.82 -11.79 0.08
C VAL A 19 7.59 -12.52 1.17
N THR A 20 6.91 -12.88 2.27
CA THR A 20 7.54 -13.61 3.37
C THR A 20 8.09 -14.95 2.91
N ALA A 21 7.31 -15.71 2.13
CA ALA A 21 7.75 -16.99 1.60
C ALA A 21 8.98 -16.83 0.69
N SER A 22 8.99 -15.80 -0.15
CA SER A 22 10.11 -15.52 -1.05
C SER A 22 11.37 -15.10 -0.29
N GLU A 23 11.22 -14.37 0.82
CA GLU A 23 12.36 -14.01 1.68
C GLU A 23 12.97 -15.26 2.33
N ILE A 24 12.13 -16.14 2.84
CA ILE A 24 12.57 -17.40 3.44
C ILE A 24 13.27 -18.27 2.40
N ALA A 25 12.69 -18.37 1.20
CA ALA A 25 13.26 -19.16 0.12
C ALA A 25 14.63 -18.61 -0.31
N LEU A 26 14.76 -17.28 -0.40
CA LEU A 26 16.03 -16.64 -0.76
C LEU A 26 17.11 -16.94 0.29
N ASN A 27 16.77 -16.82 1.56
CA ASN A 27 17.72 -17.12 2.64
C ASN A 27 18.16 -18.59 2.60
N GLY A 28 17.22 -19.51 2.33
CA GLY A 28 17.52 -20.91 2.18
C GLY A 28 18.47 -21.19 1.01
N VAL A 29 18.20 -20.59 -0.15
CA VAL A 29 19.03 -20.74 -1.35
C VAL A 29 20.43 -20.17 -1.10
N ARG A 30 20.54 -19.04 -0.41
CA ARG A 30 21.84 -18.44 -0.09
C ARG A 30 22.68 -19.37 0.81
N GLU A 31 22.05 -19.96 1.83
CA GLU A 31 22.74 -20.89 2.73
C GLU A 31 23.18 -22.14 1.97
N GLU A 32 22.31 -22.66 1.10
CA GLU A 32 22.66 -23.81 0.26
C GLU A 32 23.79 -23.48 -0.72
N ALA A 33 23.81 -22.25 -1.26
CA ALA A 33 24.86 -21.80 -2.15
C ALA A 33 26.21 -21.70 -1.44
N LYS A 34 26.21 -21.24 -0.19
CA LYS A 34 27.43 -21.21 0.64
C LYS A 34 27.97 -22.61 0.86
N ALA A 35 27.10 -23.59 0.96
CA ALA A 35 27.47 -24.98 1.12
C ALA A 35 27.84 -25.68 -0.21
N GLY A 36 27.76 -24.94 -1.32
CA GLY A 36 28.07 -25.50 -2.63
C GLY A 36 26.95 -26.31 -3.26
N GLN A 37 25.74 -26.26 -2.69
CA GLN A 37 24.59 -27.03 -3.16
C GLN A 37 23.74 -26.29 -4.18
N ARG A 38 23.96 -24.98 -4.35
CA ARG A 38 23.23 -24.14 -5.29
C ARG A 38 24.21 -23.26 -6.06
N THR A 39 23.81 -22.86 -7.26
CA THR A 39 24.61 -21.99 -8.11
C THR A 39 24.25 -20.52 -7.88
N THR A 40 25.11 -19.62 -8.38
CA THR A 40 24.81 -18.18 -8.39
C THR A 40 23.51 -17.88 -9.13
N LEU A 41 23.24 -18.61 -10.21
CA LEU A 41 21.98 -18.44 -10.96
C LEU A 41 20.78 -18.75 -10.08
N ASP A 42 20.85 -19.80 -9.25
CA ASP A 42 19.77 -20.14 -8.33
C ASP A 42 19.50 -18.98 -7.36
N VAL A 43 20.56 -18.34 -6.85
CA VAL A 43 20.43 -17.20 -5.96
C VAL A 43 19.78 -16.01 -6.68
N LEU A 44 20.23 -15.73 -7.90
CA LEU A 44 19.67 -14.65 -8.71
C LEU A 44 18.18 -14.88 -9.02
N ASN A 45 17.80 -16.11 -9.33
CA ASN A 45 16.40 -16.45 -9.57
C ASN A 45 15.56 -16.26 -8.31
N ALA A 46 16.07 -16.61 -7.14
CA ALA A 46 15.37 -16.41 -5.88
C ALA A 46 15.24 -14.92 -5.55
N GLN A 47 16.27 -14.12 -5.84
CA GLN A 47 16.20 -12.67 -5.68
C GLN A 47 15.15 -12.06 -6.61
N GLN A 48 15.08 -12.52 -7.85
CA GLN A 48 14.08 -12.04 -8.80
C GLN A 48 12.67 -12.38 -8.34
N ALA A 49 12.48 -13.57 -7.79
CA ALA A 49 11.19 -13.99 -7.24
C ALA A 49 10.76 -13.05 -6.10
N LEU A 50 11.69 -12.65 -5.23
CA LEU A 50 11.40 -11.72 -4.15
C LEU A 50 11.01 -10.33 -4.69
N VAL A 51 11.73 -9.83 -5.69
CA VAL A 51 11.39 -8.55 -6.32
C VAL A 51 9.99 -8.61 -6.93
N ASN A 52 9.67 -9.70 -7.63
CA ASN A 52 8.35 -9.88 -8.22
C ASN A 52 7.26 -9.92 -7.15
N ALA A 53 7.52 -10.59 -6.02
CA ALA A 53 6.57 -10.66 -4.91
C ALA A 53 6.33 -9.29 -4.29
N ARG A 54 7.38 -8.49 -4.10
CA ARG A 54 7.28 -7.13 -3.57
C ARG A 54 6.49 -6.22 -4.52
N ASN A 55 6.72 -6.35 -5.82
CA ASN A 55 5.98 -5.58 -6.83
C ASN A 55 4.50 -5.95 -6.81
N ALA A 56 4.19 -7.24 -6.66
CA ALA A 56 2.81 -7.71 -6.55
C ALA A 56 2.14 -7.16 -5.29
N LEU A 57 2.87 -7.05 -4.18
CA LEU A 57 2.34 -6.47 -2.94
C LEU A 57 2.01 -4.99 -3.14
N VAL A 58 2.90 -4.23 -3.75
CA VAL A 58 2.67 -2.81 -4.03
C VAL A 58 1.43 -2.64 -4.91
N THR A 59 1.28 -3.46 -5.95
CA THR A 59 0.12 -3.43 -6.84
C THR A 59 -1.16 -3.74 -6.07
N ALA A 60 -1.15 -4.76 -5.21
CA ALA A 60 -2.31 -5.14 -4.40
C ALA A 60 -2.71 -4.03 -3.43
N GLN A 61 -1.74 -3.36 -2.82
CA GLN A 61 -2.00 -2.22 -1.93
C GLN A 61 -2.61 -1.05 -2.68
N HIS A 62 -2.11 -0.77 -3.87
CA HIS A 62 -2.67 0.27 -4.74
C HIS A 62 -4.11 -0.05 -5.12
N ASP A 63 -4.38 -1.28 -5.52
CA ASP A 63 -5.72 -1.71 -5.91
C ASP A 63 -6.69 -1.61 -4.72
N ARG A 64 -6.24 -1.92 -3.52
CA ARG A 64 -7.04 -1.76 -2.31
C ARG A 64 -7.43 -0.31 -2.07
N VAL A 65 -6.50 0.62 -2.25
CA VAL A 65 -6.78 2.05 -2.10
C VAL A 65 -7.79 2.51 -3.14
N VAL A 66 -7.63 2.10 -4.39
CA VAL A 66 -8.57 2.45 -5.47
C VAL A 66 -9.96 1.90 -5.15
N ALA A 67 -10.04 0.65 -4.68
CA ALA A 67 -11.32 0.05 -4.30
C ALA A 67 -12.00 0.83 -3.18
N SER A 68 -11.23 1.31 -2.20
CA SER A 68 -11.75 2.13 -1.09
C SER A 68 -12.34 3.43 -1.61
N TYR A 69 -11.69 4.10 -2.54
CA TYR A 69 -12.21 5.31 -3.17
C TYR A 69 -13.49 5.03 -3.94
N ASN A 70 -13.56 3.91 -4.66
CA ASN A 70 -14.75 3.54 -5.40
C ASN A 70 -15.94 3.29 -4.47
N VAL A 71 -15.70 2.66 -3.31
CA VAL A 71 -16.75 2.43 -2.32
C VAL A 71 -17.25 3.76 -1.76
N LEU A 72 -16.36 4.67 -1.41
CA LEU A 72 -16.74 5.99 -0.91
C LEU A 72 -17.55 6.77 -1.95
N ASN A 73 -17.14 6.69 -3.21
CA ASN A 73 -17.83 7.34 -4.32
C ASN A 73 -19.25 6.80 -4.48
N ALA A 74 -19.41 5.48 -4.39
CA ALA A 74 -20.73 4.83 -4.49
C ALA A 74 -21.63 5.26 -3.34
N ILE A 75 -21.11 5.34 -2.12
CA ILE A 75 -21.87 5.79 -0.95
C ILE A 75 -22.29 7.24 -1.14
N GLY A 76 -21.39 8.10 -1.62
CA GLY A 76 -21.69 9.50 -1.88
C GLY A 76 -22.78 9.70 -2.92
N ARG A 77 -22.84 8.84 -3.94
CA ARG A 77 -23.89 8.90 -4.95
C ARG A 77 -25.24 8.46 -4.41
N LEU A 78 -25.24 7.52 -3.48
CA LEU A 78 -26.47 6.99 -2.89
C LEU A 78 -27.03 7.91 -1.82
N SER A 79 -26.19 8.71 -1.17
CA SER A 79 -26.59 9.59 -0.08
C SER A 79 -25.97 10.98 -0.27
N PRO A 80 -26.73 11.95 -0.79
CA PRO A 80 -26.21 13.32 -0.95
C PRO A 80 -25.75 13.94 0.36
N GLN A 81 -26.36 13.59 1.48
CA GLN A 81 -25.95 14.09 2.79
C GLN A 81 -24.55 13.61 3.15
N VAL A 82 -24.28 12.33 2.93
CA VAL A 82 -22.97 11.77 3.17
C VAL A 82 -21.94 12.43 2.25
N MET A 83 -22.32 12.68 1.00
CA MET A 83 -21.45 13.36 0.05
C MET A 83 -21.14 14.78 0.52
N GLY A 84 -22.13 15.51 1.01
CA GLY A 84 -21.95 16.84 1.57
C GLY A 84 -21.01 16.84 2.76
N LEU A 85 -21.17 15.89 3.68
CA LEU A 85 -20.28 15.77 4.82
C LEU A 85 -18.84 15.41 4.39
N ALA A 86 -18.71 14.51 3.44
CA ALA A 86 -17.40 14.14 2.92
C ALA A 86 -16.72 15.32 2.25
N THR A 87 -17.47 16.11 1.50
CA THR A 87 -16.94 17.33 0.86
C THR A 87 -16.47 18.34 1.91
N ASN A 88 -17.21 18.52 2.99
CA ASN A 88 -16.83 19.42 4.05
C ASN A 88 -15.55 18.96 4.76
N VAL A 89 -15.43 17.64 5.01
CA VAL A 89 -14.27 17.07 5.68
C VAL A 89 -13.05 17.03 4.77
N TYR A 90 -13.27 16.73 3.51
CA TYR A 90 -12.18 16.51 2.55
C TYR A 90 -12.06 17.64 1.52
N ASP A 91 -12.48 18.85 1.86
CA ASP A 91 -12.27 20.00 0.98
C ASP A 91 -10.76 20.23 0.83
N PRO A 92 -10.21 20.09 -0.37
CA PRO A 92 -8.77 20.22 -0.57
C PRO A 92 -8.25 21.61 -0.20
N SER A 93 -9.05 22.66 -0.39
CA SER A 93 -8.60 24.02 -0.08
C SER A 93 -8.46 24.20 1.42
N VAL A 94 -9.40 23.66 2.22
CA VAL A 94 -9.33 23.73 3.67
C VAL A 94 -8.11 22.93 4.18
N HIS A 95 -7.93 21.72 3.66
CA HIS A 95 -6.79 20.89 4.03
C HIS A 95 -5.47 21.57 3.66
N TYR A 96 -5.41 22.15 2.49
CA TYR A 96 -4.20 22.86 2.04
C TYR A 96 -3.88 24.03 2.97
N GLN A 97 -4.88 24.82 3.35
CA GLN A 97 -4.67 25.94 4.26
C GLN A 97 -4.19 25.47 5.63
N GLN A 98 -4.75 24.37 6.16
CA GLN A 98 -4.33 23.82 7.44
C GLN A 98 -2.86 23.38 7.40
N VAL A 99 -2.46 22.70 6.34
CA VAL A 99 -1.08 22.24 6.17
C VAL A 99 -0.15 23.44 6.01
N ARG A 100 -0.56 24.43 5.23
CA ARG A 100 0.24 25.64 5.04
C ARG A 100 0.42 26.41 6.34
N ASP A 101 -0.62 26.52 7.15
CA ASP A 101 -0.55 27.21 8.43
C ASP A 101 0.35 26.47 9.39
N ASN A 102 0.30 25.13 9.40
CA ASN A 102 1.22 24.32 10.18
C ASN A 102 2.67 24.55 9.77
N TRP A 103 2.93 24.66 8.48
CA TRP A 103 4.26 24.96 7.96
C TRP A 103 4.75 26.33 8.41
N ALA A 104 3.88 27.34 8.34
CA ALA A 104 4.19 28.67 8.80
C ALA A 104 4.49 28.69 10.30
N GLY A 105 3.71 27.92 11.09
CA GLY A 105 3.95 27.81 12.54
C GLY A 105 5.28 27.14 12.86
N VAL A 106 5.68 26.16 12.05
CA VAL A 106 6.97 25.50 12.23
C VAL A 106 8.13 26.44 11.86
N ARG A 107 7.95 27.23 10.79
CA ARG A 107 9.01 28.14 10.32
C ARG A 107 9.25 29.31 11.26
N THR A 108 8.23 29.73 11.99
CA THR A 108 8.36 30.81 12.95
C THR A 108 8.27 30.21 14.35
N PRO A 109 9.44 29.98 15.01
CA PRO A 109 9.47 29.28 16.29
C PRO A 109 8.63 29.92 17.37
N ASP A 110 8.36 31.18 17.24
CA ASP A 110 7.50 31.92 18.19
C ASP A 110 6.02 31.83 17.83
N GLY A 111 5.65 31.03 16.83
CA GLY A 111 4.26 30.84 16.44
C GLY A 111 3.68 31.96 15.57
N ARG A 112 4.48 32.79 15.05
CA ARG A 112 4.02 33.91 14.22
C ARG A 112 3.91 33.57 12.75
#